data_346895f2d2f00f2a975791e7e7c7b335
#
_entry.id   346895f2d2f00f2a975791e7e7c7b335
#
_cell.length_a   1.000
_cell.length_b   1.000
_cell.length_c   1.000
_cell.angle_alpha   90.00
_cell.angle_beta   90.00
_cell.angle_gamma   90.00
#
_symmetry.space_group_name_H-M   'P 1'
#
loop_
_entity.id
_entity.type
_entity.pdbx_description
1 polymer ?
#
loop_
_entity_poly.entity_id
_entity_poly.type
_entity_poly.pdbx_seq_one_letter_code
_entity_poly.pdbx_strand_id
1 'polypeptide(L)'
;DQSGKRNKDILKYCTEVQGGLITMQPTRLYAPSVNPKYAYGRNPHTYPIEFNIADTMCHAPAKMKSLKDLGEAVGWHKIALEKGVINHMDQLLMDDPCKYFEYAANDSTVALLYESALYGYNNKPPVTITSAAAHVMKDSMISYLGCDNTAEFDRKYRGLEKIGHGLVKRPNKPGYVESSSLEPISDKANTIQYYASQAYHGGYNGSSDIGYFFQTTFDYDLKNAYPTCMCLVPDVDWENPVKSEIVNRELTLQDFVNPDSGGYASLTMMFCYV
;
A
#
# COMPACT_ATOMS: atom_id res chain seq x y z
N ASP A 1 16.29 33.20 11.35
CA ASP A 1 15.52 32.40 10.44
C ASP A 1 14.86 31.24 11.17
N GLN A 2 13.64 31.46 11.69
CA GLN A 2 12.88 30.45 12.44
C GLN A 2 12.23 29.41 11.50
N SER A 3 12.30 29.56 10.18
CA SER A 3 11.70 28.67 9.20
C SER A 3 12.44 27.31 9.10
N GLY A 4 13.75 27.30 9.25
CA GLY A 4 14.56 26.10 9.13
C GLY A 4 14.33 25.01 10.20
N LYS A 5 13.92 25.39 11.40
CA LYS A 5 13.57 24.41 12.45
C LYS A 5 12.19 23.78 12.24
N ARG A 6 11.23 24.53 11.70
CA ARG A 6 9.88 24.03 11.42
C ARG A 6 9.86 23.03 10.26
N ASN A 7 10.67 23.26 9.24
CA ASN A 7 10.77 22.34 8.11
C ASN A 7 11.35 20.96 8.49
N LYS A 8 12.34 20.93 9.39
CA LYS A 8 12.88 19.65 9.89
C LYS A 8 11.86 18.84 10.69
N ASP A 9 10.95 19.51 11.39
CA ASP A 9 9.90 18.82 12.15
C ASP A 9 8.77 18.28 11.25
N ILE A 10 8.47 18.91 10.14
CA ILE A 10 7.48 18.44 9.16
C ILE A 10 7.98 17.17 8.46
N LEU A 11 9.25 17.14 8.07
CA LEU A 11 9.86 15.98 7.39
C LEU A 11 9.82 14.68 8.21
N LYS A 12 9.76 14.76 9.53
CA LYS A 12 9.59 13.57 10.40
C LYS A 12 8.27 12.84 10.18
N TYR A 13 7.28 13.52 9.63
CA TYR A 13 5.95 12.97 9.37
C TYR A 13 5.73 12.58 7.90
N CYS A 14 6.74 12.77 7.09
CA CYS A 14 6.72 12.44 5.68
C CYS A 14 7.33 11.06 5.45
N THR A 15 6.71 10.28 4.58
CA THR A 15 7.31 9.07 4.02
C THR A 15 7.89 9.43 2.67
N GLU A 16 9.19 9.28 2.55
CA GLU A 16 9.94 9.60 1.35
C GLU A 16 10.59 8.32 0.81
N VAL A 17 10.50 8.10 -0.49
CA VAL A 17 11.14 6.99 -1.18
C VAL A 17 11.83 7.52 -2.43
N GLN A 18 13.11 7.25 -2.58
CA GLN A 18 13.93 7.66 -3.73
C GLN A 18 13.85 9.17 -4.05
N GLY A 19 13.78 10.00 -3.00
CA GLY A 19 13.71 11.46 -3.13
C GLY A 19 12.31 12.02 -3.46
N GLY A 20 11.29 11.16 -3.54
CA GLY A 20 9.90 11.56 -3.75
C GLY A 20 9.07 11.47 -2.47
N LEU A 21 8.23 12.47 -2.21
CA LEU A 21 7.25 12.44 -1.13
C LEU A 21 6.11 11.49 -1.52
N ILE A 22 5.90 10.44 -0.72
CA ILE A 22 4.77 9.51 -0.93
C ILE A 22 3.55 9.98 -0.16
N THR A 23 3.73 10.27 1.12
CA THR A 23 2.64 10.70 1.99
C THR A 23 3.17 11.48 3.18
N MET A 24 2.34 12.31 3.73
CA MET A 24 2.56 12.95 5.02
C MET A 24 1.48 12.45 5.99
N GLN A 25 1.89 12.09 7.20
CA GLN A 25 0.92 11.70 8.24
C GLN A 25 -0.08 12.84 8.47
N PRO A 26 -1.34 12.50 8.84
CA PRO A 26 -2.36 13.50 9.12
C PRO A 26 -1.86 14.54 10.11
N THR A 27 -1.84 15.78 9.68
CA THR A 27 -1.39 16.92 10.47
C THR A 27 -2.58 17.80 10.79
N ARG A 28 -2.65 18.27 12.04
CA ARG A 28 -3.68 19.21 12.47
C ARG A 28 -3.15 20.62 12.44
N LEU A 29 -3.77 21.46 11.65
CA LEU A 29 -3.64 22.89 11.73
C LEU A 29 -4.77 23.45 12.58
N TYR A 30 -4.46 24.49 13.33
CA TYR A 30 -5.47 25.20 14.09
C TYR A 30 -5.78 26.51 13.38
N ALA A 31 -6.92 26.57 12.72
CA ALA A 31 -7.41 27.79 12.12
C ALA A 31 -8.20 28.61 13.15
N PRO A 32 -8.09 29.93 13.15
CA PRO A 32 -8.93 30.77 13.99
C PRO A 32 -10.41 30.57 13.62
N SER A 33 -11.27 30.55 14.64
CA SER A 33 -12.71 30.44 14.42
C SER A 33 -13.22 31.68 13.69
N VAL A 34 -13.89 31.45 12.56
CA VAL A 34 -14.61 32.53 11.84
C VAL A 34 -15.97 32.82 12.48
N ASN A 35 -16.38 32.11 13.51
CA ASN A 35 -17.62 32.39 14.21
C ASN A 35 -17.45 33.61 15.14
N PRO A 36 -18.19 34.74 14.92
CA PRO A 36 -18.06 35.96 15.71
C PRO A 36 -18.29 35.74 17.23
N LYS A 37 -19.08 34.76 17.61
CA LYS A 37 -19.29 34.40 19.03
C LYS A 37 -18.02 33.95 19.76
N TYR A 38 -17.04 33.47 19.04
CA TYR A 38 -15.81 32.93 19.57
C TYR A 38 -14.58 33.78 19.23
N ALA A 39 -14.75 34.83 18.41
CA ALA A 39 -13.67 35.71 17.96
C ALA A 39 -13.14 36.66 19.04
N TYR A 40 -13.89 36.87 20.11
CA TYR A 40 -13.61 37.91 21.13
C TYR A 40 -13.20 37.36 22.52
N GLY A 41 -12.85 36.07 22.62
CA GLY A 41 -12.38 35.50 23.89
C GLY A 41 -10.86 35.52 24.01
N ARG A 42 -10.34 35.51 25.26
CA ARG A 42 -8.90 35.41 25.55
C ARG A 42 -8.23 34.12 25.02
N ASN A 43 -9.00 33.17 24.57
CA ASN A 43 -8.57 32.00 23.80
C ASN A 43 -9.44 31.93 22.55
N PRO A 44 -8.95 32.37 21.40
CA PRO A 44 -9.67 32.13 20.15
C PRO A 44 -9.87 30.62 19.98
N HIS A 45 -11.12 30.19 19.91
CA HIS A 45 -11.40 28.82 19.61
C HIS A 45 -10.83 28.53 18.22
N THR A 46 -9.88 27.63 18.18
CA THR A 46 -9.26 27.18 16.94
C THR A 46 -9.88 25.87 16.54
N TYR A 47 -10.22 25.73 15.25
CA TYR A 47 -10.64 24.44 14.71
C TYR A 47 -9.42 23.62 14.32
N PRO A 48 -9.37 22.35 14.73
CA PRO A 48 -8.40 21.44 14.14
C PRO A 48 -8.83 21.14 12.70
N ILE A 49 -8.04 21.60 11.75
CA ILE A 49 -8.13 21.15 10.36
C ILE A 49 -7.15 20.00 10.21
N GLU A 50 -7.67 18.82 9.97
CA GLU A 50 -6.85 17.65 9.68
C GLU A 50 -6.71 17.53 8.16
N PHE A 51 -5.49 17.52 7.67
CA PHE A 51 -5.20 17.31 6.26
C PHE A 51 -4.18 16.19 6.10
N ASN A 52 -4.30 15.50 4.99
CA ASN A 52 -3.41 14.42 4.58
C ASN A 52 -2.90 14.75 3.18
N ILE A 53 -1.63 14.49 2.95
CA ILE A 53 -1.01 14.65 1.63
C ILE A 53 -0.60 13.26 1.15
N ALA A 54 -1.00 12.92 -0.06
CA ALA A 54 -0.55 11.73 -0.76
C ALA A 54 -0.14 12.12 -2.18
N ASP A 55 0.89 11.46 -2.71
CA ASP A 55 1.33 11.68 -4.08
C ASP A 55 0.51 10.81 -5.02
N THR A 56 -0.20 11.44 -5.96
CA THR A 56 -1.01 10.77 -6.99
C THR A 56 -0.19 9.86 -7.89
N MET A 57 1.12 10.10 -8.02
CA MET A 57 2.03 9.19 -8.73
C MET A 57 2.08 7.79 -8.13
N CYS A 58 1.78 7.63 -6.84
CA CYS A 58 1.68 6.33 -6.19
C CYS A 58 0.45 5.51 -6.63
N HIS A 59 -0.50 6.14 -7.30
CA HIS A 59 -1.70 5.51 -7.85
C HIS A 59 -1.61 5.32 -9.36
N ALA A 60 -0.60 5.88 -10.01
CA ALA A 60 -0.42 5.76 -11.45
C ALA A 60 0.09 4.36 -11.83
N PRO A 61 -0.47 3.72 -12.88
CA PRO A 61 0.06 2.48 -13.42
C PRO A 61 1.49 2.65 -13.92
N ALA A 62 2.28 1.58 -13.89
CA ALA A 62 3.71 1.62 -14.24
C ALA A 62 4.00 2.20 -15.64
N LYS A 63 3.05 2.09 -16.57
CA LYS A 63 3.17 2.58 -17.96
C LYS A 63 2.57 3.98 -18.17
N MET A 64 1.89 4.55 -17.17
CA MET A 64 1.19 5.84 -17.25
C MET A 64 1.72 6.78 -16.15
N LYS A 65 2.98 7.19 -16.29
CA LYS A 65 3.67 7.96 -15.25
C LYS A 65 3.63 9.47 -15.46
N SER A 66 3.09 9.94 -16.59
CA SER A 66 2.99 11.36 -16.82
C SER A 66 1.58 11.87 -16.54
N LEU A 67 1.48 13.12 -16.07
CA LEU A 67 0.19 13.77 -15.86
C LEU A 67 -0.61 13.88 -17.17
N LYS A 68 0.07 13.91 -18.31
CA LYS A 68 -0.56 13.87 -19.63
C LYS A 68 -1.30 12.54 -19.84
N ASP A 69 -0.64 11.42 -19.56
CA ASP A 69 -1.25 10.08 -19.74
C ASP A 69 -2.46 9.91 -18.82
N LEU A 70 -2.35 10.40 -17.58
CA LEU A 70 -3.46 10.38 -16.62
C LEU A 70 -4.64 11.23 -17.10
N GLY A 71 -4.36 12.40 -17.67
CA GLY A 71 -5.38 13.26 -18.25
C GLY A 71 -6.10 12.62 -19.42
N GLU A 72 -5.36 11.98 -20.32
CA GLU A 72 -5.94 11.22 -21.44
C GLU A 72 -6.86 10.09 -20.95
N ALA A 73 -6.46 9.37 -19.89
CA ALA A 73 -7.23 8.29 -19.32
C ALA A 73 -8.59 8.74 -18.74
N VAL A 74 -8.67 9.97 -18.24
CA VAL A 74 -9.92 10.55 -17.68
C VAL A 74 -10.64 11.49 -18.64
N GLY A 75 -10.15 11.63 -19.88
CA GLY A 75 -10.74 12.49 -20.89
C GLY A 75 -10.54 14.01 -20.66
N TRP A 76 -9.55 14.38 -19.84
CA TRP A 76 -9.21 15.78 -19.57
C TRP A 76 -7.77 16.08 -20.00
N HIS A 77 -7.63 16.82 -21.08
CA HIS A 77 -6.32 17.04 -21.68
C HIS A 77 -5.50 18.10 -20.96
N LYS A 78 -4.23 17.80 -20.80
CA LYS A 78 -3.25 18.73 -20.27
C LYS A 78 -3.03 19.89 -21.25
N ILE A 79 -2.97 21.13 -20.73
CA ILE A 79 -2.61 22.30 -21.54
C ILE A 79 -1.16 22.15 -22.02
N ALA A 80 -0.97 22.27 -23.32
CA ALA A 80 0.38 22.26 -23.91
C ALA A 80 0.99 23.66 -23.83
N LEU A 81 2.18 23.75 -23.26
CA LEU A 81 3.01 24.95 -23.30
C LEU A 81 4.04 24.83 -24.44
N GLU A 82 4.49 25.96 -24.93
CA GLU A 82 5.58 26.00 -25.91
C GLU A 82 6.84 25.37 -25.36
N LYS A 83 7.65 24.82 -26.28
CA LYS A 83 8.87 24.10 -25.91
C LYS A 83 9.83 25.01 -25.14
N GLY A 84 10.21 24.59 -23.95
CA GLY A 84 11.13 25.35 -23.08
C GLY A 84 10.45 26.20 -22.01
N VAL A 85 9.18 26.59 -22.17
CA VAL A 85 8.46 27.40 -21.18
C VAL A 85 8.35 26.70 -19.83
N ILE A 86 8.20 25.36 -19.83
CA ILE A 86 8.12 24.57 -18.60
C ILE A 86 9.38 24.70 -17.72
N ASN A 87 10.53 24.97 -18.33
CA ASN A 87 11.77 25.17 -17.57
C ASN A 87 11.90 26.57 -16.96
N HIS A 88 11.00 27.49 -17.32
CA HIS A 88 11.01 28.89 -16.90
C HIS A 88 9.63 29.32 -16.44
N MET A 89 9.01 28.54 -15.56
CA MET A 89 7.67 28.83 -15.03
C MET A 89 7.62 30.08 -14.16
N ASP A 90 8.72 30.45 -13.54
CA ASP A 90 8.92 31.71 -12.83
C ASP A 90 8.78 32.89 -13.76
N GLN A 91 9.34 32.81 -14.97
CA GLN A 91 9.23 33.84 -15.99
C GLN A 91 7.81 33.91 -16.55
N LEU A 92 7.17 32.77 -16.81
CA LEU A 92 5.76 32.73 -17.23
C LEU A 92 4.85 33.38 -16.20
N LEU A 93 5.09 33.18 -14.90
CA LEU A 93 4.33 33.83 -13.84
C LEU A 93 4.46 35.36 -13.86
N MET A 94 5.62 35.86 -14.21
CA MET A 94 5.87 37.32 -14.30
C MET A 94 5.29 37.92 -15.58
N ASP A 95 5.44 37.25 -16.71
CA ASP A 95 5.08 37.73 -18.03
C ASP A 95 3.57 37.54 -18.33
N ASP A 96 2.99 36.42 -17.96
CA ASP A 96 1.57 36.07 -18.14
C ASP A 96 1.03 35.26 -16.96
N PRO A 97 0.70 35.92 -15.85
CA PRO A 97 0.13 35.28 -14.67
C PRO A 97 -1.15 34.49 -14.97
N CYS A 98 -1.99 34.98 -15.88
CA CYS A 98 -3.25 34.30 -16.21
C CYS A 98 -3.00 32.94 -16.81
N LYS A 99 -2.12 32.86 -17.79
CA LYS A 99 -1.71 31.61 -18.44
C LYS A 99 -1.02 30.65 -17.46
N TYR A 100 -0.20 31.20 -16.56
CA TYR A 100 0.42 30.40 -15.49
C TYR A 100 -0.62 29.75 -14.59
N PHE A 101 -1.57 30.51 -14.07
CA PHE A 101 -2.62 29.98 -13.18
C PHE A 101 -3.58 29.04 -13.91
N GLU A 102 -3.92 29.30 -15.16
CA GLU A 102 -4.72 28.39 -15.98
C GLU A 102 -4.02 27.04 -16.14
N TYR A 103 -2.74 27.04 -16.47
CA TYR A 103 -1.93 25.82 -16.56
C TYR A 103 -1.87 25.06 -15.23
N ALA A 104 -1.56 25.76 -14.13
CA ALA A 104 -1.47 25.15 -12.81
C ALA A 104 -2.81 24.57 -12.32
N ALA A 105 -3.92 25.29 -12.60
CA ALA A 105 -5.26 24.80 -12.28
C ALA A 105 -5.64 23.56 -13.12
N ASN A 106 -5.27 23.55 -14.40
CA ASN A 106 -5.50 22.40 -15.28
C ASN A 106 -4.75 21.15 -14.78
N ASP A 107 -3.48 21.29 -14.42
CA ASP A 107 -2.66 20.19 -13.90
C ASP A 107 -3.25 19.64 -12.58
N SER A 108 -3.72 20.51 -11.70
CA SER A 108 -4.41 20.13 -10.46
C SER A 108 -5.75 19.42 -10.74
N THR A 109 -6.48 19.88 -11.75
CA THR A 109 -7.76 19.28 -12.17
C THR A 109 -7.55 17.87 -12.71
N VAL A 110 -6.52 17.63 -13.52
CA VAL A 110 -6.18 16.26 -14.00
C VAL A 110 -5.96 15.33 -12.84
N ALA A 111 -5.15 15.72 -11.85
CA ALA A 111 -4.87 14.90 -10.68
C ALA A 111 -6.14 14.58 -9.89
N LEU A 112 -6.99 15.60 -9.65
CA LEU A 112 -8.26 15.43 -8.94
C LEU A 112 -9.23 14.52 -9.68
N LEU A 113 -9.39 14.68 -10.98
CA LEU A 113 -10.28 13.84 -11.79
C LEU A 113 -9.80 12.39 -11.83
N TYR A 114 -8.49 12.18 -11.94
CA TYR A 114 -7.92 10.84 -11.91
C TYR A 114 -8.19 10.13 -10.58
N GLU A 115 -7.89 10.77 -9.46
CA GLU A 115 -8.17 10.24 -8.13
C GLU A 115 -9.67 9.99 -7.91
N SER A 116 -10.50 10.92 -8.38
CA SER A 116 -11.96 10.81 -8.28
C SER A 116 -12.52 9.66 -9.11
N ALA A 117 -11.94 9.38 -10.26
CA ALA A 117 -12.31 8.25 -11.11
C ALA A 117 -11.95 6.91 -10.47
N LEU A 118 -10.83 6.83 -9.74
CA LEU A 118 -10.40 5.62 -9.07
C LEU A 118 -11.17 5.36 -7.76
N TYR A 119 -11.40 6.39 -6.96
CA TYR A 119 -11.86 6.22 -5.58
C TYR A 119 -13.17 6.94 -5.25
N GLY A 120 -13.69 7.76 -6.15
CA GLY A 120 -14.84 8.63 -5.91
C GLY A 120 -14.46 9.91 -5.14
N TYR A 121 -15.26 10.95 -5.29
CA TYR A 121 -14.98 12.30 -4.75
C TYR A 121 -14.92 12.37 -3.22
N ASN A 122 -15.66 11.51 -2.52
CA ASN A 122 -15.81 11.59 -1.08
C ASN A 122 -14.98 10.55 -0.33
N ASN A 123 -14.24 9.72 -1.04
CA ASN A 123 -13.45 8.66 -0.44
C ASN A 123 -12.02 9.12 -0.20
N LYS A 124 -11.50 8.77 0.96
CA LYS A 124 -10.09 8.98 1.26
C LYS A 124 -9.27 7.98 0.44
N PRO A 125 -8.44 8.41 -0.51
CA PRO A 125 -7.62 7.50 -1.28
C PRO A 125 -6.62 6.78 -0.37
N PRO A 126 -6.32 5.50 -0.61
CA PRO A 126 -5.23 4.80 0.05
C PRO A 126 -3.89 5.42 -0.35
N VAL A 127 -2.82 5.10 0.38
CA VAL A 127 -1.50 5.71 0.13
C VAL A 127 -0.90 5.28 -1.21
N THR A 128 -1.17 4.05 -1.64
CA THR A 128 -0.64 3.50 -2.90
C THR A 128 -1.68 2.64 -3.61
N ILE A 129 -1.51 2.46 -4.92
CA ILE A 129 -2.36 1.56 -5.72
C ILE A 129 -2.32 0.11 -5.20
N THR A 130 -1.18 -0.34 -4.69
CA THR A 130 -1.05 -1.66 -4.08
C THR A 130 -1.91 -1.78 -2.82
N SER A 131 -1.94 -0.74 -2.00
CA SER A 131 -2.82 -0.67 -0.83
C SER A 131 -4.30 -0.68 -1.24
N ALA A 132 -4.66 0.05 -2.30
CA ALA A 132 -6.01 0.04 -2.86
C ALA A 132 -6.41 -1.38 -3.30
N ALA A 133 -5.56 -2.02 -4.09
CA ALA A 133 -5.78 -3.38 -4.58
C ALA A 133 -5.95 -4.38 -3.44
N ALA A 134 -5.13 -4.27 -2.38
CA ALA A 134 -5.24 -5.12 -1.20
C ALA A 134 -6.58 -4.93 -0.45
N HIS A 135 -7.09 -3.70 -0.35
CA HIS A 135 -8.41 -3.43 0.23
C HIS A 135 -9.52 -4.05 -0.60
N VAL A 136 -9.55 -3.79 -1.91
CA VAL A 136 -10.56 -4.35 -2.82
C VAL A 136 -10.54 -5.88 -2.80
N MET A 137 -9.35 -6.48 -2.84
CA MET A 137 -9.19 -7.92 -2.76
C MET A 137 -9.73 -8.47 -1.43
N LYS A 138 -9.37 -7.85 -0.30
CA LYS A 138 -9.86 -8.27 1.01
C LYS A 138 -11.38 -8.19 1.11
N ASP A 139 -11.99 -7.09 0.69
CA ASP A 139 -13.44 -6.91 0.73
C ASP A 139 -14.15 -7.92 -0.18
N SER A 140 -13.59 -8.18 -1.35
CA SER A 140 -14.11 -9.21 -2.27
C SER A 140 -14.01 -10.62 -1.66
N MET A 141 -12.91 -10.94 -0.97
CA MET A 141 -12.73 -12.23 -0.30
C MET A 141 -13.71 -12.39 0.87
N ILE A 142 -13.91 -11.37 1.69
CA ILE A 142 -14.89 -11.37 2.79
C ILE A 142 -16.28 -11.69 2.24
N SER A 143 -16.68 -11.01 1.17
CA SER A 143 -17.98 -11.24 0.52
C SER A 143 -18.09 -12.64 -0.10
N TYR A 144 -17.06 -13.09 -0.83
CA TYR A 144 -17.05 -14.41 -1.48
C TYR A 144 -17.08 -15.57 -0.48
N LEU A 145 -16.34 -15.44 0.62
CA LEU A 145 -16.23 -16.45 1.66
C LEU A 145 -17.40 -16.41 2.66
N GLY A 146 -18.32 -15.46 2.52
CA GLY A 146 -19.49 -15.31 3.39
C GLY A 146 -19.14 -14.94 4.82
N CYS A 147 -18.06 -14.22 5.03
CA CYS A 147 -17.69 -13.70 6.35
C CYS A 147 -18.57 -12.47 6.70
N ASP A 148 -19.04 -12.40 7.92
CA ASP A 148 -19.87 -11.27 8.38
C ASP A 148 -19.06 -9.96 8.47
N ASN A 149 -17.77 -10.07 8.74
CA ASN A 149 -16.90 -8.92 8.93
C ASN A 149 -15.40 -9.25 8.79
N THR A 150 -14.58 -8.21 8.84
CA THR A 150 -13.12 -8.32 8.78
C THR A 150 -12.51 -9.15 9.91
N ALA A 151 -13.08 -9.10 11.12
CA ALA A 151 -12.51 -9.84 12.25
C ALA A 151 -12.68 -11.36 12.09
N GLU A 152 -13.83 -11.78 11.59
CA GLU A 152 -14.07 -13.18 11.26
C GLU A 152 -13.14 -13.67 10.14
N PHE A 153 -13.00 -12.86 9.08
CA PHE A 153 -12.05 -13.15 8.00
C PHE A 153 -10.60 -13.27 8.52
N ASP A 154 -10.15 -12.30 9.31
CA ASP A 154 -8.79 -12.32 9.85
C ASP A 154 -8.56 -13.55 10.75
N ARG A 155 -9.55 -13.94 11.57
CA ARG A 155 -9.48 -15.11 12.44
C ARG A 155 -9.42 -16.42 11.62
N LYS A 156 -10.40 -16.61 10.73
CA LYS A 156 -10.62 -17.88 10.04
C LYS A 156 -9.58 -18.14 8.93
N TYR A 157 -9.26 -17.12 8.15
CA TYR A 157 -8.41 -17.29 6.95
C TYR A 157 -6.99 -16.76 7.12
N ARG A 158 -6.72 -15.96 8.16
CA ARG A 158 -5.38 -15.44 8.42
C ARG A 158 -4.79 -15.92 9.75
N GLY A 159 -5.57 -16.57 10.58
CA GLY A 159 -5.13 -16.99 11.92
C GLY A 159 -4.77 -15.83 12.83
N LEU A 160 -5.42 -14.67 12.66
CA LEU A 160 -5.14 -13.44 13.39
C LEU A 160 -6.39 -12.95 14.12
N GLU A 161 -6.19 -12.40 15.30
CA GLU A 161 -7.23 -11.69 16.04
C GLU A 161 -6.76 -10.31 16.47
N LYS A 162 -7.71 -9.40 16.64
CA LYS A 162 -7.43 -8.04 17.04
C LYS A 162 -7.39 -7.93 18.55
N ILE A 163 -6.22 -7.63 19.10
CA ILE A 163 -6.00 -7.40 20.53
C ILE A 163 -5.99 -5.90 20.80
N GLY A 164 -6.85 -5.47 21.73
CA GLY A 164 -6.88 -4.08 22.21
C GLY A 164 -5.83 -3.86 23.29
N HIS A 165 -5.02 -2.81 23.16
CA HIS A 165 -4.02 -2.41 24.15
C HIS A 165 -4.47 -1.23 25.01
N GLY A 166 -5.76 -0.85 24.87
CA GLY A 166 -6.32 0.30 25.58
C GLY A 166 -5.82 1.66 25.02
N LEU A 167 -5.91 2.66 25.86
CA LEU A 167 -5.52 4.02 25.47
C LEU A 167 -4.01 4.22 25.56
N VAL A 168 -3.39 4.41 24.44
CA VAL A 168 -1.95 4.68 24.32
C VAL A 168 -1.72 6.16 24.00
N LYS A 169 -0.72 6.76 24.64
CA LYS A 169 -0.32 8.14 24.34
C LYS A 169 0.17 8.24 22.90
N ARG A 170 -0.36 9.17 22.13
CA ARG A 170 0.10 9.41 20.77
C ARG A 170 1.55 9.91 20.79
N PRO A 171 2.47 9.29 20.04
CA PRO A 171 3.79 9.85 19.85
C PRO A 171 3.66 11.24 19.22
N ASN A 172 4.29 12.24 19.82
CA ASN A 172 4.36 13.61 19.29
C ASN A 172 3.02 14.35 19.08
N LYS A 173 1.90 13.87 19.67
CA LYS A 173 0.59 14.53 19.61
C LYS A 173 -0.05 14.58 21.01
N PRO A 174 -0.82 15.62 21.32
CA PRO A 174 -1.61 15.62 22.56
C PRO A 174 -2.72 14.58 22.48
N GLY A 175 -2.99 13.90 23.59
CA GLY A 175 -4.07 12.97 23.75
C GLY A 175 -3.68 11.49 23.62
N TYR A 176 -4.68 10.65 23.83
CA TYR A 176 -4.58 9.20 23.77
C TYR A 176 -5.39 8.67 22.59
N VAL A 177 -5.03 7.51 22.09
CA VAL A 177 -5.75 6.78 21.04
C VAL A 177 -5.90 5.33 21.49
N GLU A 178 -7.02 4.72 21.16
CA GLU A 178 -7.16 3.28 21.30
C GLU A 178 -6.15 2.61 20.37
N SER A 179 -5.31 1.79 20.96
CA SER A 179 -4.31 1.01 20.23
C SER A 179 -4.76 -0.43 20.15
N SER A 180 -4.52 -1.05 19.03
CA SER A 180 -4.75 -2.47 18.83
C SER A 180 -3.74 -3.02 17.84
N SER A 181 -3.38 -4.28 18.01
CA SER A 181 -2.56 -5.05 17.05
C SER A 181 -3.36 -6.24 16.53
N LEU A 182 -2.94 -6.77 15.41
CA LEU A 182 -3.36 -8.09 14.95
C LEU A 182 -2.31 -9.10 15.44
N GLU A 183 -2.76 -10.07 16.21
CA GLU A 183 -1.90 -11.08 16.80
C GLU A 183 -2.36 -12.49 16.41
N PRO A 184 -1.47 -13.49 16.37
CA PRO A 184 -1.84 -14.86 16.09
C PRO A 184 -2.85 -15.40 17.12
N ILE A 185 -3.86 -16.14 16.66
CA ILE A 185 -4.92 -16.69 17.51
C ILE A 185 -4.45 -17.77 18.51
N SER A 186 -3.24 -18.31 18.31
CA SER A 186 -2.65 -19.32 19.17
C SER A 186 -1.12 -19.39 18.99
N ASP A 187 -0.43 -20.01 19.95
CA ASP A 187 1.02 -20.25 19.85
C ASP A 187 1.39 -21.11 18.63
N LYS A 188 0.52 -22.05 18.25
CA LYS A 188 0.73 -22.84 17.03
C LYS A 188 0.60 -21.98 15.77
N ALA A 189 -0.42 -21.11 15.69
CA ALA A 189 -0.57 -20.18 14.59
C ALA A 189 0.63 -19.24 14.51
N ASN A 190 1.12 -18.74 15.65
CA ASN A 190 2.31 -17.91 15.72
C ASN A 190 3.55 -18.64 15.19
N THR A 191 3.75 -19.89 15.61
CA THR A 191 4.86 -20.72 15.16
C THR A 191 4.84 -20.92 13.64
N ILE A 192 3.67 -21.26 13.09
CA ILE A 192 3.50 -21.45 11.64
C ILE A 192 3.78 -20.13 10.90
N GLN A 193 3.21 -19.01 11.34
CA GLN A 193 3.44 -17.71 10.72
C GLN A 193 4.89 -17.27 10.78
N TYR A 194 5.57 -17.54 11.91
CA TYR A 194 6.99 -17.27 12.06
C TYR A 194 7.82 -18.02 11.02
N TYR A 195 7.67 -19.34 10.92
CA TYR A 195 8.42 -20.14 9.93
C TYR A 195 8.03 -19.78 8.50
N ALA A 196 6.73 -19.48 8.23
CA ALA A 196 6.29 -19.00 6.92
C ALA A 196 7.01 -17.71 6.51
N SER A 197 7.18 -16.78 7.45
CA SER A 197 7.90 -15.54 7.20
C SER A 197 9.38 -15.75 6.92
N GLN A 198 10.01 -16.75 7.56
CA GLN A 198 11.41 -17.10 7.32
C GLN A 198 11.61 -17.81 5.97
N ALA A 199 10.64 -18.62 5.56
CA ALA A 199 10.67 -19.33 4.29
C ALA A 199 10.21 -18.49 3.08
N TYR A 200 9.68 -17.29 3.33
CA TYR A 200 9.21 -16.42 2.26
C TYR A 200 10.37 -15.84 1.47
N HIS A 201 10.44 -16.22 0.20
CA HIS A 201 11.38 -15.67 -0.78
C HIS A 201 10.61 -15.16 -2.01
N GLY A 202 11.15 -14.14 -2.66
CA GLY A 202 10.70 -13.76 -3.99
C GLY A 202 11.01 -14.86 -5.02
N GLY A 203 10.50 -14.70 -6.25
CA GLY A 203 10.81 -15.63 -7.33
C GLY A 203 12.32 -15.75 -7.55
N TYR A 204 12.78 -16.96 -7.77
CA TYR A 204 14.18 -17.21 -8.13
C TYR A 204 14.43 -16.68 -9.55
N ASN A 205 15.34 -15.73 -9.66
CA ASN A 205 15.83 -15.21 -10.94
C ASN A 205 17.28 -15.61 -11.09
N GLY A 206 17.55 -16.51 -11.99
CA GLY A 206 18.92 -16.98 -12.24
C GLY A 206 19.04 -17.54 -13.63
N SER A 207 20.30 -17.64 -14.11
CA SER A 207 20.64 -18.33 -15.34
C SER A 207 21.40 -19.61 -14.98
N SER A 208 20.96 -20.73 -15.51
CA SER A 208 21.69 -21.99 -15.39
C SER A 208 22.99 -21.99 -16.20
N ASP A 209 22.97 -21.28 -17.33
CA ASP A 209 24.11 -21.22 -18.25
C ASP A 209 24.42 -19.77 -18.62
N ILE A 210 25.70 -19.42 -18.57
CA ILE A 210 26.20 -18.10 -18.97
C ILE A 210 27.13 -18.26 -20.15
N GLY A 211 26.83 -17.58 -21.26
CA GLY A 211 27.70 -17.63 -22.45
C GLY A 211 26.99 -17.20 -23.73
N TYR A 212 27.65 -17.47 -24.84
CA TYR A 212 27.10 -17.29 -26.20
C TYR A 212 26.46 -18.60 -26.65
N PHE A 213 25.16 -18.55 -26.97
CA PHE A 213 24.45 -19.69 -27.51
C PHE A 213 24.24 -19.49 -29.01
N PHE A 214 24.80 -20.37 -29.83
CA PHE A 214 24.64 -20.32 -31.29
C PHE A 214 23.35 -20.98 -31.78
N GLN A 215 22.57 -21.54 -30.86
CA GLN A 215 21.33 -22.21 -31.17
C GLN A 215 20.15 -21.23 -31.02
N THR A 216 19.04 -21.53 -31.70
CA THR A 216 17.81 -20.77 -31.55
C THR A 216 17.33 -20.90 -30.08
N THR A 217 17.18 -19.78 -29.40
CA THR A 217 16.63 -19.72 -28.05
C THR A 217 15.16 -19.33 -28.10
N PHE A 218 14.35 -19.92 -27.24
CA PHE A 218 12.93 -19.63 -27.09
C PHE A 218 12.70 -19.06 -25.69
N ASP A 219 11.91 -18.01 -25.62
CA ASP A 219 11.44 -17.42 -24.36
C ASP A 219 10.00 -17.89 -24.09
N TYR A 220 9.79 -18.53 -22.96
CA TYR A 220 8.49 -19.01 -22.52
C TYR A 220 8.10 -18.31 -21.23
N ASP A 221 6.95 -17.62 -21.26
CA ASP A 221 6.38 -16.98 -20.10
C ASP A 221 5.01 -17.56 -19.75
N LEU A 222 4.79 -17.83 -18.48
CA LEU A 222 3.51 -18.29 -17.96
C LEU A 222 2.68 -17.07 -17.50
N LYS A 223 1.62 -16.77 -18.23
CA LYS A 223 0.71 -15.69 -17.83
C LYS A 223 0.09 -15.98 -16.47
N ASN A 224 0.16 -15.00 -15.58
CA ASN A 224 -0.44 -15.07 -14.24
C ASN A 224 -0.03 -16.31 -13.43
N ALA A 225 1.22 -16.77 -13.54
CA ALA A 225 1.70 -17.97 -12.85
C ALA A 225 1.44 -17.89 -11.34
N TYR A 226 1.84 -16.80 -10.68
CA TYR A 226 1.61 -16.61 -9.25
C TYR A 226 0.13 -16.59 -8.85
N PRO A 227 -0.75 -15.78 -9.46
CA PRO A 227 -2.16 -15.80 -9.15
C PRO A 227 -2.80 -17.18 -9.37
N THR A 228 -2.42 -17.88 -10.43
CA THR A 228 -2.91 -19.23 -10.70
C THR A 228 -2.50 -20.22 -9.61
N CYS A 229 -1.23 -20.20 -9.19
CA CYS A 229 -0.77 -21.04 -8.10
C CYS A 229 -1.44 -20.68 -6.77
N MET A 230 -1.66 -19.39 -6.50
CA MET A 230 -2.37 -18.96 -5.28
C MET A 230 -3.81 -19.50 -5.21
N CYS A 231 -4.50 -19.60 -6.35
CA CYS A 231 -5.84 -20.21 -6.40
C CYS A 231 -5.84 -21.72 -6.13
N LEU A 232 -4.69 -22.38 -6.27
CA LEU A 232 -4.54 -23.82 -6.02
C LEU A 232 -4.08 -24.13 -4.59
N VAL A 233 -3.65 -23.10 -3.84
CA VAL A 233 -3.26 -23.27 -2.43
C VAL A 233 -4.53 -23.43 -1.60
N PRO A 234 -4.65 -24.53 -0.85
CA PRO A 234 -5.80 -24.73 0.00
C PRO A 234 -5.75 -23.87 1.26
N ASP A 235 -6.93 -23.65 1.85
CA ASP A 235 -7.06 -22.89 3.08
C ASP A 235 -6.40 -23.61 4.27
N VAL A 236 -5.81 -22.82 5.15
CA VAL A 236 -5.22 -23.31 6.39
C VAL A 236 -6.27 -23.28 7.49
N ASP A 237 -6.50 -24.40 8.16
CA ASP A 237 -7.28 -24.43 9.41
C ASP A 237 -6.41 -23.92 10.57
N TRP A 238 -6.49 -22.63 10.81
CA TRP A 238 -5.72 -21.97 11.87
C TRP A 238 -6.21 -22.29 13.28
N GLU A 239 -7.45 -22.74 13.44
CA GLU A 239 -8.01 -23.15 14.74
C GLU A 239 -7.54 -24.55 15.14
N ASN A 240 -7.36 -25.43 14.14
CA ASN A 240 -6.90 -26.80 14.35
C ASN A 240 -5.65 -27.09 13.49
N PRO A 241 -4.56 -26.34 13.65
CA PRO A 241 -3.39 -26.53 12.81
C PRO A 241 -2.82 -27.93 13.03
N VAL A 242 -2.67 -28.63 11.93
CA VAL A 242 -2.09 -29.97 11.91
C VAL A 242 -0.61 -29.90 12.29
N LYS A 243 -0.16 -30.96 12.90
CA LYS A 243 1.18 -31.36 13.31
C LYS A 243 2.30 -30.58 12.59
N SER A 244 3.03 -29.75 13.31
CA SER A 244 4.31 -29.24 12.86
C SER A 244 5.40 -30.20 13.32
N GLU A 245 6.19 -30.68 12.39
CA GLU A 245 7.39 -31.47 12.68
C GLU A 245 8.62 -30.66 12.29
N ILE A 246 9.55 -30.49 13.20
CA ILE A 246 10.84 -29.90 12.89
C ILE A 246 11.74 -31.06 12.42
N VAL A 247 12.02 -31.02 11.13
CA VAL A 247 12.91 -31.99 10.51
C VAL A 247 14.30 -31.37 10.38
N ASN A 248 15.25 -31.84 11.14
CA ASN A 248 16.64 -31.34 11.08
C ASN A 248 17.49 -32.21 10.14
N ARG A 249 17.07 -32.33 8.88
CA ARG A 249 17.75 -33.04 7.80
C ARG A 249 17.42 -32.42 6.45
N GLU A 250 18.20 -32.70 5.47
CA GLU A 250 17.90 -32.38 4.09
C GLU A 250 16.58 -33.03 3.65
N LEU A 251 15.70 -32.19 3.03
CA LEU A 251 14.43 -32.67 2.51
C LEU A 251 14.62 -33.24 1.10
N THR A 252 13.92 -34.32 0.84
CA THR A 252 13.92 -35.02 -0.45
C THR A 252 12.54 -34.91 -1.10
N LEU A 253 12.43 -35.21 -2.40
CA LEU A 253 11.14 -35.27 -3.09
C LEU A 253 10.14 -36.25 -2.42
N GLN A 254 10.63 -37.27 -1.72
CA GLN A 254 9.78 -38.22 -1.00
C GLN A 254 9.03 -37.61 0.17
N ASP A 255 9.58 -36.57 0.76
CA ASP A 255 8.92 -35.83 1.85
C ASP A 255 7.69 -35.06 1.37
N PHE A 256 7.59 -34.84 0.06
CA PHE A 256 6.50 -34.10 -0.59
C PHE A 256 5.47 -35.04 -1.25
N VAL A 257 5.66 -36.35 -1.18
CA VAL A 257 4.74 -37.31 -1.79
C VAL A 257 3.80 -37.86 -0.72
N ASN A 258 2.50 -37.79 -1.01
CA ASN A 258 1.53 -38.46 -0.15
C ASN A 258 1.68 -40.00 -0.30
N PRO A 259 2.01 -40.70 0.78
CA PRO A 259 2.25 -42.16 0.72
C PRO A 259 1.01 -42.95 0.28
N ASP A 260 -0.19 -42.41 0.53
CA ASP A 260 -1.45 -43.10 0.24
C ASP A 260 -1.91 -42.96 -1.22
N SER A 261 -1.56 -41.86 -1.87
CA SER A 261 -2.01 -41.56 -3.24
C SER A 261 -0.90 -41.59 -4.29
N GLY A 262 0.37 -41.61 -3.88
CA GLY A 262 1.51 -41.50 -4.79
C GLY A 262 1.67 -40.15 -5.48
N GLY A 263 0.73 -39.23 -5.23
CA GLY A 263 0.79 -37.85 -5.70
C GLY A 263 1.47 -36.92 -4.70
N TYR A 264 1.69 -35.67 -5.07
CA TYR A 264 2.18 -34.68 -4.12
C TYR A 264 1.16 -34.51 -2.99
N ALA A 265 1.66 -34.40 -1.76
CA ALA A 265 0.83 -34.14 -0.61
C ALA A 265 0.02 -32.84 -0.87
N SER A 266 -1.29 -32.95 -0.86
CA SER A 266 -2.19 -31.86 -1.24
C SER A 266 -2.10 -30.66 -0.29
N LEU A 267 -1.32 -30.76 0.79
CA LEU A 267 -1.25 -29.73 1.82
C LEU A 267 -0.10 -29.90 2.76
N THR A 268 1.06 -29.71 2.26
CA THR A 268 2.15 -29.44 3.17
C THR A 268 2.58 -28.01 2.90
N MET A 269 2.16 -27.09 3.75
CA MET A 269 2.93 -25.85 3.87
C MET A 269 4.27 -26.29 4.42
N MET A 270 5.23 -26.44 3.53
CA MET A 270 6.59 -26.73 3.93
C MET A 270 7.34 -25.45 4.06
N PHE A 271 7.69 -25.14 5.28
CA PHE A 271 8.67 -24.13 5.59
C PHE A 271 10.02 -24.82 5.58
N CYS A 272 10.77 -24.62 4.51
CA CYS A 272 12.17 -25.04 4.48
C CYS A 272 13.03 -23.87 4.97
N TYR A 273 13.66 -24.07 6.12
CA TYR A 273 14.79 -23.25 6.52
C TYR A 273 16.05 -23.92 5.99
N VAL A 274 16.79 -23.26 5.10
CA VAL A 274 18.12 -23.69 4.62
C VAL A 274 19.17 -22.80 5.26
#